data_ed6d4f7bf38e628b1d9186239ce5d094
#
_entry.id   ed6d4f7bf38e628b1d9186239ce5d094
#
_cell.length_a   1.000
_cell.length_b   1.000
_cell.length_c   1.000
_cell.angle_alpha   90.00
_cell.angle_beta   90.00
_cell.angle_gamma   90.00
#
_symmetry.space_group_name_H-M   'P 1'
#
loop_
_entity.id
_entity.type
_entity.pdbx_description
1 polymer ?
#
loop_
_entity_poly.entity_id
_entity_poly.type
_entity_poly.pdbx_seq_one_letter_code
_entity_poly.pdbx_strand_id
1 'polypeptide(L)'
;MAVKLTVYAGSSLLPRDTERLGDTADTLGVDLVMRPPIIRGDLLRTPTEGKWNNRTLILDGQFGQNLSVSVTEIREYLGRGLYLAGASSMGALRAVECRTLGMIQHGWVCEQYLAGHVEADAEVALLMDPVTSEALTVPLINVRWLLRNLGERGELDAATAATALEVAQRVSYRTRIPEALANAFRRALPTDASDLLARQLEPDTIPDWDRKRLDGIEAVEAELRALARFPSHA
;
A
#
# COMPACT_ATOMS: atom_id res chain seq x y z
N MET A 1 -12.85 -22.75 15.96
CA MET A 1 -11.46 -22.31 15.64
C MET A 1 -11.44 -20.79 15.59
N ALA A 2 -10.39 -20.16 16.12
CA ALA A 2 -10.24 -18.70 16.03
C ALA A 2 -10.16 -18.27 14.57
N VAL A 3 -10.78 -17.17 14.21
CA VAL A 3 -10.66 -16.54 12.90
C VAL A 3 -9.34 -15.77 12.83
N LYS A 4 -8.64 -15.83 11.68
CA LYS A 4 -7.28 -15.30 11.58
C LYS A 4 -7.12 -14.42 10.34
N LEU A 5 -6.46 -13.27 10.53
CA LEU A 5 -5.99 -12.42 9.46
C LEU A 5 -4.46 -12.41 9.43
N THR A 6 -3.86 -12.85 8.33
CA THR A 6 -2.42 -12.71 8.10
C THR A 6 -2.18 -11.54 7.16
N VAL A 7 -1.38 -10.56 7.58
CA VAL A 7 -1.07 -9.34 6.82
C VAL A 7 0.43 -9.29 6.53
N TYR A 8 0.78 -9.19 5.25
CA TYR A 8 2.16 -8.94 4.81
C TYR A 8 2.35 -7.44 4.63
N ALA A 9 3.13 -6.82 5.51
CA ALA A 9 3.34 -5.38 5.54
C ALA A 9 4.81 -5.03 5.84
N GLY A 10 5.20 -3.86 5.41
CA GLY A 10 6.46 -3.19 5.69
C GLY A 10 6.21 -1.70 5.78
N SER A 11 6.73 -0.90 4.83
CA SER A 11 6.58 0.56 4.81
C SER A 11 5.17 1.10 4.66
N SER A 12 4.18 0.26 4.34
CA SER A 12 2.78 0.67 4.23
C SER A 12 2.06 0.80 5.57
N LEU A 13 2.68 0.43 6.68
CA LEU A 13 2.15 0.63 8.03
C LEU A 13 3.26 1.13 8.96
N LEU A 14 2.97 2.13 9.76
CA LEU A 14 3.86 2.59 10.82
C LEU A 14 3.69 1.69 12.07
N PRO A 15 4.68 1.63 12.99
CA PRO A 15 4.56 0.87 14.23
C PRO A 15 3.28 1.19 15.02
N ARG A 16 2.93 2.48 15.15
CA ARG A 16 1.68 2.94 15.81
C ARG A 16 0.41 2.44 15.14
N ASP A 17 0.44 2.23 13.80
CA ASP A 17 -0.72 1.69 13.07
C ASP A 17 -0.89 0.22 13.39
N THR A 18 0.22 -0.52 13.42
CA THR A 18 0.23 -1.95 13.77
C THR A 18 -0.29 -2.19 15.19
N GLU A 19 0.12 -1.37 16.17
CA GLU A 19 -0.38 -1.42 17.55
C GLU A 19 -1.89 -1.18 17.58
N ARG A 20 -2.38 -0.09 16.96
CA ARG A 20 -3.81 0.25 16.93
C ARG A 20 -4.66 -0.82 16.21
N LEU A 21 -4.12 -1.41 15.16
CA LEU A 21 -4.80 -2.50 14.43
C LEU A 21 -4.84 -3.79 15.26
N GLY A 22 -3.80 -4.04 16.07
CA GLY A 22 -3.76 -5.12 17.06
C GLY A 22 -4.88 -4.97 18.10
N ASP A 23 -5.00 -3.80 18.73
CA ASP A 23 -6.08 -3.50 19.69
C ASP A 23 -7.48 -3.68 19.06
N THR A 24 -7.61 -3.28 17.80
CA THR A 24 -8.87 -3.47 17.05
C THR A 24 -9.16 -4.95 16.82
N ALA A 25 -8.15 -5.73 16.44
CA ALA A 25 -8.28 -7.18 16.22
C ALA A 25 -8.67 -7.92 17.52
N ASP A 26 -8.03 -7.57 18.64
CA ASP A 26 -8.35 -8.12 19.96
C ASP A 26 -9.79 -7.82 20.36
N THR A 27 -10.25 -6.58 20.15
CA THR A 27 -11.64 -6.17 20.41
C THR A 27 -12.64 -6.97 19.56
N LEU A 28 -12.27 -7.33 18.35
CA LEU A 28 -13.09 -8.08 17.41
C LEU A 28 -12.95 -9.61 17.55
N GLY A 29 -12.06 -10.09 18.40
CA GLY A 29 -11.79 -11.51 18.60
C GLY A 29 -11.15 -12.19 17.37
N VAL A 30 -10.34 -11.45 16.62
CA VAL A 30 -9.62 -11.92 15.42
C VAL A 30 -8.13 -12.06 15.73
N ASP A 31 -7.53 -13.20 15.42
CA ASP A 31 -6.09 -13.41 15.49
C ASP A 31 -5.39 -12.67 14.35
N LEU A 32 -4.81 -11.49 14.63
CA LEU A 32 -4.05 -10.67 13.66
C LEU A 32 -2.58 -11.06 13.68
N VAL A 33 -2.10 -11.59 12.56
CA VAL A 33 -0.69 -11.96 12.40
C VAL A 33 -0.01 -11.06 11.39
N MET A 34 0.88 -10.19 11.86
CA MET A 34 1.71 -9.37 11.00
C MET A 34 2.94 -10.16 10.51
N ARG A 35 3.24 -10.03 9.23
CA ARG A 35 4.39 -10.65 8.56
C ARG A 35 5.20 -9.58 7.84
N PRO A 36 6.51 -9.76 7.65
CA PRO A 36 7.33 -8.91 6.79
C PRO A 36 6.77 -8.82 5.36
N PRO A 37 7.24 -7.86 4.52
CA PRO A 37 6.87 -7.79 3.12
C PRO A 37 6.98 -9.15 2.43
N ILE A 38 5.93 -9.54 1.68
CA ILE A 38 5.86 -10.86 1.07
C ILE A 38 6.99 -11.10 0.07
N ILE A 39 7.52 -12.29 0.08
CA ILE A 39 8.49 -12.77 -0.91
C ILE A 39 7.98 -14.02 -1.63
N ARG A 40 8.61 -14.32 -2.75
CA ARG A 40 8.32 -15.52 -3.52
C ARG A 40 8.41 -16.78 -2.65
N GLY A 41 7.41 -17.63 -2.73
CA GLY A 41 7.30 -18.88 -1.99
C GLY A 41 6.55 -18.78 -0.67
N ASP A 42 6.23 -17.58 -0.17
CA ASP A 42 5.51 -17.42 1.11
C ASP A 42 4.09 -17.96 1.06
N LEU A 43 3.36 -17.71 -0.03
CA LEU A 43 2.00 -18.21 -0.19
C LEU A 43 1.97 -19.74 -0.30
N LEU A 44 3.00 -20.36 -0.89
CA LEU A 44 3.07 -21.82 -1.05
C LEU A 44 3.25 -22.53 0.29
N ARG A 45 3.81 -21.88 1.29
CA ARG A 45 4.01 -22.39 2.64
C ARG A 45 2.80 -22.22 3.55
N THR A 46 1.74 -21.55 3.10
CA THR A 46 0.53 -21.32 3.90
C THR A 46 -0.26 -22.63 4.05
N PRO A 47 -0.58 -23.08 5.29
CA PRO A 47 -1.41 -24.25 5.52
C PRO A 47 -2.81 -24.08 4.95
N THR A 48 -3.42 -25.18 4.51
CA THR A 48 -4.81 -25.21 4.02
C THR A 48 -5.84 -25.49 5.12
N GLU A 49 -5.37 -25.87 6.31
CA GLU A 49 -6.22 -26.12 7.46
C GLU A 49 -6.89 -24.84 7.92
N GLY A 50 -8.19 -24.92 8.24
CA GLY A 50 -8.98 -23.74 8.68
C GLY A 50 -9.21 -22.69 7.59
N LYS A 51 -9.14 -23.04 6.32
CA LYS A 51 -9.21 -22.10 5.19
C LYS A 51 -10.41 -21.16 5.21
N TRP A 52 -11.53 -21.56 5.76
CA TRP A 52 -12.75 -20.74 5.83
C TRP A 52 -12.69 -19.64 6.88
N ASN A 53 -11.82 -19.79 7.89
CA ASN A 53 -11.64 -18.87 8.99
C ASN A 53 -10.34 -18.05 8.86
N ASN A 54 -9.57 -18.27 7.78
CA ASN A 54 -8.28 -17.64 7.57
C ASN A 54 -8.32 -16.78 6.33
N ARG A 55 -7.87 -15.52 6.46
CA ARG A 55 -7.67 -14.59 5.35
C ARG A 55 -6.22 -14.16 5.27
N THR A 56 -5.77 -13.87 4.07
CA THR A 56 -4.44 -13.29 3.81
C THR A 56 -4.61 -11.99 3.07
N LEU A 57 -3.94 -10.94 3.56
CA LEU A 57 -3.87 -9.63 2.94
C LEU A 57 -2.41 -9.27 2.63
N ILE A 58 -2.14 -8.90 1.40
CA ILE A 58 -0.83 -8.39 0.99
C ILE A 58 -0.94 -6.87 0.89
N LEU A 59 -0.08 -6.15 1.63
CA LEU A 59 0.16 -4.72 1.45
C LEU A 59 1.49 -4.51 0.72
N ASP A 60 2.58 -5.01 1.30
CA ASP A 60 3.93 -4.86 0.78
C ASP A 60 4.54 -6.18 0.34
N GLY A 61 5.43 -6.09 -0.64
CA GLY A 61 6.24 -7.19 -1.12
C GLY A 61 7.58 -6.68 -1.66
N GLN A 62 8.55 -7.57 -1.76
CA GLN A 62 9.83 -7.22 -2.33
C GLN A 62 9.75 -7.19 -3.86
N PHE A 63 10.26 -6.11 -4.46
CA PHE A 63 10.40 -5.98 -5.90
C PHE A 63 11.65 -6.71 -6.41
N GLY A 64 11.55 -7.24 -7.62
CA GLY A 64 12.65 -7.94 -8.28
C GLY A 64 12.24 -9.31 -8.82
N GLN A 65 12.82 -9.71 -9.95
CA GLN A 65 12.40 -10.92 -10.69
C GLN A 65 12.39 -12.20 -9.86
N ASN A 66 13.33 -12.31 -8.91
CA ASN A 66 13.48 -13.52 -8.10
C ASN A 66 12.82 -13.42 -6.72
N LEU A 67 12.42 -12.23 -6.30
CA LEU A 67 11.90 -11.96 -4.95
C LEU A 67 10.39 -11.72 -4.92
N SER A 68 9.84 -11.14 -5.98
CA SER A 68 8.43 -10.80 -6.04
C SER A 68 7.53 -12.04 -6.05
N VAL A 69 6.45 -11.99 -5.26
CA VAL A 69 5.38 -12.99 -5.34
C VAL A 69 4.84 -13.02 -6.78
N SER A 70 4.74 -14.22 -7.35
CA SER A 70 4.38 -14.38 -8.77
C SER A 70 2.88 -14.61 -8.96
N VAL A 71 2.37 -14.26 -10.15
CA VAL A 71 0.98 -14.56 -10.56
C VAL A 71 0.71 -16.08 -10.50
N THR A 72 1.72 -16.92 -10.82
CA THR A 72 1.58 -18.38 -10.75
C THR A 72 1.37 -18.84 -9.31
N GLU A 73 2.14 -18.31 -8.36
CA GLU A 73 1.99 -18.60 -6.93
C GLU A 73 0.63 -18.16 -6.39
N ILE A 74 0.17 -16.95 -6.78
CA ILE A 74 -1.16 -16.46 -6.43
C ILE A 74 -2.26 -17.37 -7.00
N ARG A 75 -2.14 -17.78 -8.26
CA ARG A 75 -3.08 -18.72 -8.89
C ARG A 75 -3.17 -20.03 -8.14
N GLU A 76 -2.02 -20.60 -7.76
CA GLU A 76 -1.97 -21.85 -6.98
C GLU A 76 -2.63 -21.65 -5.60
N TYR A 77 -2.31 -20.56 -4.91
CA TYR A 77 -2.89 -20.23 -3.62
C TYR A 77 -4.42 -20.14 -3.67
N LEU A 78 -4.96 -19.35 -4.60
CA LEU A 78 -6.39 -19.21 -4.82
C LEU A 78 -7.06 -20.51 -5.30
N GLY A 79 -6.37 -21.30 -6.13
CA GLY A 79 -6.82 -22.62 -6.59
C GLY A 79 -7.00 -23.65 -5.47
N ARG A 80 -6.30 -23.46 -4.33
CA ARG A 80 -6.50 -24.26 -3.11
C ARG A 80 -7.75 -23.83 -2.31
N GLY A 81 -8.49 -22.84 -2.80
CA GLY A 81 -9.68 -22.28 -2.15
C GLY A 81 -9.36 -21.38 -0.95
N LEU A 82 -8.17 -20.81 -0.91
CA LEU A 82 -7.73 -19.87 0.13
C LEU A 82 -8.09 -18.43 -0.26
N TYR A 83 -8.41 -17.60 0.73
CA TYR A 83 -8.74 -16.20 0.53
C TYR A 83 -7.49 -15.32 0.44
N LEU A 84 -7.42 -14.47 -0.57
CA LEU A 84 -6.33 -13.52 -0.76
C LEU A 84 -6.87 -12.16 -1.18
N ALA A 85 -6.43 -11.13 -0.49
CA ALA A 85 -6.68 -9.73 -0.81
C ALA A 85 -5.38 -8.95 -0.98
N GLY A 86 -5.45 -7.78 -1.59
CA GLY A 86 -4.31 -6.89 -1.72
C GLY A 86 -4.71 -5.42 -1.74
N ALA A 87 -3.81 -4.56 -1.24
CA ALA A 87 -3.97 -3.12 -1.15
C ALA A 87 -2.61 -2.40 -1.19
N SER A 88 -2.61 -1.08 -1.17
CA SER A 88 -1.45 -0.23 -0.87
C SER A 88 -0.35 -0.26 -1.94
N SER A 89 0.55 -1.26 -1.88
CA SER A 89 1.81 -1.32 -2.65
C SER A 89 1.81 -2.49 -3.65
N MET A 90 2.76 -3.42 -3.47
CA MET A 90 2.82 -4.68 -4.24
C MET A 90 1.47 -5.42 -4.18
N GLY A 91 0.79 -5.36 -3.04
CA GLY A 91 -0.52 -5.96 -2.86
C GLY A 91 -1.57 -5.40 -3.81
N ALA A 92 -1.62 -4.08 -4.01
CA ALA A 92 -2.54 -3.44 -4.95
C ALA A 92 -2.26 -3.88 -6.39
N LEU A 93 -0.99 -3.85 -6.81
CA LEU A 93 -0.57 -4.28 -8.14
C LEU A 93 -1.00 -5.74 -8.40
N ARG A 94 -0.65 -6.66 -7.50
CA ARG A 94 -1.00 -8.09 -7.63
C ARG A 94 -2.49 -8.34 -7.59
N ALA A 95 -3.24 -7.61 -6.75
CA ALA A 95 -4.68 -7.74 -6.67
C ALA A 95 -5.37 -7.38 -8.00
N VAL A 96 -4.90 -6.32 -8.67
CA VAL A 96 -5.44 -5.92 -9.97
C VAL A 96 -5.04 -6.89 -11.07
N GLU A 97 -3.79 -7.33 -11.14
CA GLU A 97 -3.32 -8.33 -12.10
C GLU A 97 -4.04 -9.68 -11.95
N CYS A 98 -4.32 -10.08 -10.71
CA CYS A 98 -4.91 -11.38 -10.38
C CYS A 98 -6.42 -11.31 -10.10
N ARG A 99 -7.11 -10.19 -10.44
CA ARG A 99 -8.55 -10.03 -10.19
C ARG A 99 -9.39 -11.13 -10.85
N THR A 100 -9.03 -11.53 -12.06
CA THR A 100 -9.73 -12.60 -12.78
C THR A 100 -9.50 -13.99 -12.18
N LEU A 101 -8.49 -14.14 -11.32
CA LEU A 101 -8.23 -15.35 -10.56
C LEU A 101 -8.98 -15.36 -9.21
N GLY A 102 -9.63 -14.24 -8.84
CA GLY A 102 -10.40 -14.13 -7.60
C GLY A 102 -9.67 -13.42 -6.46
N MET A 103 -8.52 -12.76 -6.70
CA MET A 103 -7.88 -11.91 -5.69
C MET A 103 -8.70 -10.64 -5.46
N ILE A 104 -8.95 -10.31 -4.20
CA ILE A 104 -9.78 -9.16 -3.80
C ILE A 104 -8.94 -7.89 -3.76
N GLN A 105 -9.52 -6.77 -4.21
CA GLN A 105 -8.87 -5.46 -4.28
C GLN A 105 -9.40 -4.56 -3.17
N HIS A 106 -8.50 -3.83 -2.50
CA HIS A 106 -8.85 -2.79 -1.54
C HIS A 106 -8.10 -1.49 -1.84
N GLY A 107 -8.80 -0.38 -1.66
CA GLY A 107 -8.24 0.95 -1.59
C GLY A 107 -8.06 1.66 -2.93
N TRP A 108 -7.77 2.96 -2.80
CA TRP A 108 -7.66 3.89 -3.91
C TRP A 108 -6.53 3.54 -4.89
N VAL A 109 -5.41 2.98 -4.39
CA VAL A 109 -4.29 2.58 -5.27
C VAL A 109 -4.75 1.49 -6.25
N CYS A 110 -5.54 0.50 -5.80
CA CYS A 110 -6.14 -0.48 -6.70
C CYS A 110 -7.05 0.17 -7.74
N GLU A 111 -7.87 1.15 -7.33
CA GLU A 111 -8.76 1.88 -8.23
C GLU A 111 -7.99 2.61 -9.34
N GLN A 112 -6.80 3.19 -9.03
CA GLN A 112 -5.98 3.87 -10.03
C GLN A 112 -5.45 2.89 -11.09
N TYR A 113 -4.99 1.71 -10.70
CA TYR A 113 -4.58 0.65 -11.63
C TYR A 113 -5.76 0.12 -12.45
N LEU A 114 -6.92 -0.11 -11.82
CA LEU A 114 -8.13 -0.60 -12.52
C LEU A 114 -8.65 0.40 -13.54
N ALA A 115 -8.58 1.69 -13.24
CA ALA A 115 -9.00 2.76 -14.14
C ALA A 115 -7.98 3.04 -15.27
N GLY A 116 -6.79 2.42 -15.23
CA GLY A 116 -5.72 2.68 -16.19
C GLY A 116 -5.05 4.06 -16.03
N HIS A 117 -5.25 4.72 -14.89
CA HIS A 117 -4.57 6.00 -14.59
C HIS A 117 -3.09 5.80 -14.29
N VAL A 118 -2.72 4.62 -13.83
CA VAL A 118 -1.35 4.17 -13.59
C VAL A 118 -1.19 2.73 -14.07
N GLU A 119 0.01 2.38 -14.57
CA GLU A 119 0.28 1.05 -15.11
C GLU A 119 1.60 0.48 -14.60
N ALA A 120 2.57 1.33 -14.26
CA ALA A 120 3.93 0.90 -13.95
C ALA A 120 4.11 0.50 -12.48
N ASP A 121 4.89 -0.54 -12.23
CA ASP A 121 5.33 -0.95 -10.88
C ASP A 121 6.03 0.20 -10.13
N ALA A 122 6.71 1.09 -10.89
CA ALA A 122 7.43 2.24 -10.35
C ALA A 122 6.52 3.27 -9.65
N GLU A 123 5.20 3.23 -9.85
CA GLU A 123 4.24 4.09 -9.15
C GLU A 123 4.22 3.84 -7.65
N VAL A 124 4.24 2.56 -7.26
CA VAL A 124 4.21 2.15 -5.85
C VAL A 124 5.59 1.83 -5.28
N ALA A 125 6.63 1.78 -6.12
CA ALA A 125 7.99 1.46 -5.70
C ALA A 125 8.61 2.57 -4.84
N LEU A 126 9.35 2.13 -3.81
CA LEU A 126 10.15 2.98 -2.94
C LEU A 126 11.40 2.22 -2.46
N LEU A 127 12.33 2.94 -1.87
CA LEU A 127 13.39 2.36 -1.06
C LEU A 127 12.94 2.33 0.41
N MET A 128 13.22 1.23 1.07
CA MET A 128 13.02 1.04 2.51
C MET A 128 14.37 0.89 3.21
N ASP A 129 14.43 1.34 4.45
CA ASP A 129 15.49 0.91 5.36
C ASP A 129 15.36 -0.61 5.61
N PRO A 130 16.43 -1.40 5.43
CA PRO A 130 16.34 -2.85 5.56
C PRO A 130 16.18 -3.33 7.00
N VAL A 131 16.43 -2.49 7.99
CA VAL A 131 16.33 -2.82 9.42
C VAL A 131 15.00 -2.36 10.01
N THR A 132 14.63 -1.09 9.76
CA THR A 132 13.41 -0.49 10.33
C THR A 132 12.18 -0.67 9.44
N SER A 133 12.36 -1.03 8.16
CA SER A 133 11.31 -1.05 7.14
C SER A 133 10.67 0.33 6.87
N GLU A 134 11.25 1.40 7.35
CA GLU A 134 10.78 2.77 7.09
C GLU A 134 11.02 3.16 5.63
N ALA A 135 10.08 3.92 5.07
CA ALA A 135 10.20 4.45 3.72
C ALA A 135 11.27 5.55 3.64
N LEU A 136 12.31 5.34 2.84
CA LEU A 136 13.36 6.33 2.59
C LEU A 136 13.02 7.28 1.44
N THR A 137 12.16 6.83 0.52
CA THR A 137 11.75 7.60 -0.66
C THR A 137 10.22 7.66 -0.77
N VAL A 138 9.73 8.70 -1.46
CA VAL A 138 8.29 8.94 -1.66
C VAL A 138 7.82 8.20 -2.93
N PRO A 139 6.85 7.27 -2.86
CA PRO A 139 6.28 6.63 -4.05
C PRO A 139 5.51 7.64 -4.91
N LEU A 140 5.53 7.47 -6.23
CA LEU A 140 4.87 8.40 -7.14
C LEU A 140 3.35 8.44 -6.95
N ILE A 141 2.75 7.30 -6.64
CA ILE A 141 1.32 7.19 -6.35
C ILE A 141 0.88 8.10 -5.20
N ASN A 142 1.73 8.24 -4.17
CA ASN A 142 1.47 9.15 -3.05
C ASN A 142 1.55 10.63 -3.50
N VAL A 143 2.48 10.96 -4.38
CA VAL A 143 2.54 12.33 -4.97
C VAL A 143 1.28 12.64 -5.76
N ARG A 144 0.77 11.68 -6.57
CA ARG A 144 -0.51 11.83 -7.29
C ARG A 144 -1.66 12.12 -6.34
N TRP A 145 -1.75 11.38 -5.24
CA TRP A 145 -2.76 11.58 -4.22
C TRP A 145 -2.66 12.95 -3.55
N LEU A 146 -1.45 13.36 -3.16
CA LEU A 146 -1.20 14.68 -2.58
C LEU A 146 -1.67 15.80 -3.51
N LEU A 147 -1.22 15.79 -4.77
CA LEU A 147 -1.56 16.82 -5.76
C LEU A 147 -3.06 16.88 -6.04
N ARG A 148 -3.72 15.72 -6.12
CA ARG A 148 -5.17 15.63 -6.25
C ARG A 148 -5.88 16.30 -5.07
N ASN A 149 -5.49 15.97 -3.83
CA ASN A 149 -6.11 16.53 -2.64
C ASN A 149 -5.92 18.04 -2.52
N LEU A 150 -4.72 18.54 -2.84
CA LEU A 150 -4.46 19.99 -2.87
C LEU A 150 -5.32 20.68 -3.93
N GLY A 151 -5.50 20.06 -5.08
CA GLY A 151 -6.41 20.57 -6.12
C GLY A 151 -7.87 20.57 -5.69
N GLU A 152 -8.37 19.49 -5.08
CA GLU A 152 -9.74 19.38 -4.59
C GLU A 152 -10.06 20.41 -3.47
N ARG A 153 -9.04 20.77 -2.68
CA ARG A 153 -9.15 21.84 -1.66
C ARG A 153 -8.97 23.24 -2.22
N GLY A 154 -8.65 23.38 -3.52
CA GLY A 154 -8.38 24.67 -4.14
C GLY A 154 -7.07 25.34 -3.73
N GLU A 155 -6.16 24.58 -3.10
CA GLU A 155 -4.84 25.05 -2.65
C GLU A 155 -3.80 25.02 -3.79
N LEU A 156 -4.05 24.25 -4.85
CA LEU A 156 -3.18 24.13 -6.01
C LEU A 156 -4.04 24.08 -7.29
N ASP A 157 -3.71 24.92 -8.28
CA ASP A 157 -4.39 24.88 -9.56
C ASP A 157 -3.97 23.67 -10.41
N ALA A 158 -4.82 23.31 -11.37
CA ALA A 158 -4.64 22.10 -12.18
C ALA A 158 -3.36 22.14 -13.04
N ALA A 159 -2.95 23.30 -13.55
CA ALA A 159 -1.76 23.44 -14.40
C ALA A 159 -0.49 23.27 -13.56
N THR A 160 -0.47 23.87 -12.39
CA THR A 160 0.64 23.72 -11.43
C THR A 160 0.72 22.30 -10.90
N ALA A 161 -0.41 21.63 -10.61
CA ALA A 161 -0.45 20.22 -10.20
C ALA A 161 0.09 19.30 -11.31
N ALA A 162 -0.27 19.53 -12.57
CA ALA A 162 0.24 18.76 -13.71
C ALA A 162 1.76 18.92 -13.85
N THR A 163 2.27 20.15 -13.75
CA THR A 163 3.71 20.43 -13.80
C THR A 163 4.44 19.76 -12.63
N ALA A 164 3.89 19.81 -11.42
CA ALA A 164 4.47 19.16 -10.24
C ALA A 164 4.56 17.64 -10.43
N LEU A 165 3.52 17.03 -11.01
CA LEU A 165 3.52 15.60 -11.30
C LEU A 165 4.61 15.23 -12.32
N GLU A 166 4.73 15.97 -13.42
CA GLU A 166 5.78 15.76 -14.41
C GLU A 166 7.19 15.86 -13.80
N VAL A 167 7.39 16.83 -12.92
CA VAL A 167 8.65 17.01 -12.19
C VAL A 167 8.93 15.79 -11.32
N ALA A 168 7.94 15.32 -10.55
CA ALA A 168 8.09 14.15 -9.70
C ALA A 168 8.35 12.86 -10.48
N GLN A 169 7.75 12.69 -11.66
CA GLN A 169 7.97 11.55 -12.55
C GLN A 169 9.41 11.46 -13.08
N ARG A 170 10.08 12.62 -13.25
CA ARG A 170 11.49 12.67 -13.70
C ARG A 170 12.48 12.28 -12.60
N VAL A 171 12.07 12.32 -11.34
CA VAL A 171 12.90 11.88 -10.22
C VAL A 171 12.74 10.37 -10.03
N SER A 172 13.82 9.62 -10.18
CA SER A 172 13.80 8.16 -10.00
C SER A 172 13.28 7.78 -8.60
N TYR A 173 12.50 6.72 -8.49
CA TYR A 173 12.03 6.22 -7.19
C TYR A 173 13.18 5.95 -6.20
N ARG A 174 14.39 5.66 -6.70
CA ARG A 174 15.58 5.40 -5.89
C ARG A 174 16.18 6.66 -5.25
N THR A 175 15.89 7.83 -5.80
CA THR A 175 16.42 9.12 -5.36
C THR A 175 15.33 10.11 -5.01
N ARG A 176 14.07 9.67 -5.00
CA ARG A 176 12.89 10.50 -4.73
C ARG A 176 12.71 10.69 -3.22
N ILE A 177 13.77 11.11 -2.53
CA ILE A 177 13.68 11.54 -1.13
C ILE A 177 12.93 12.87 -1.02
N PRO A 178 12.32 13.19 0.13
CA PRO A 178 11.56 14.43 0.32
C PRO A 178 12.33 15.68 -0.11
N GLU A 179 13.59 15.82 0.28
CA GLU A 179 14.44 16.97 -0.06
C GLU A 179 14.71 17.08 -1.56
N ALA A 180 14.91 15.95 -2.26
CA ALA A 180 15.11 15.95 -3.70
C ALA A 180 13.87 16.40 -4.46
N LEU A 181 12.67 15.98 -4.02
CA LEU A 181 11.39 16.43 -4.54
C LEU A 181 11.20 17.93 -4.28
N ALA A 182 11.38 18.40 -3.04
CA ALA A 182 11.24 19.80 -2.69
C ALA A 182 12.17 20.70 -3.53
N ASN A 183 13.42 20.28 -3.73
CA ASN A 183 14.37 20.99 -4.59
C ASN A 183 13.96 20.97 -6.06
N ALA A 184 13.40 19.87 -6.56
CA ALA A 184 12.89 19.79 -7.93
C ALA A 184 11.68 20.72 -8.14
N PHE A 185 10.75 20.79 -7.18
CA PHE A 185 9.61 21.68 -7.20
C PHE A 185 10.02 23.16 -7.17
N ARG A 186 10.97 23.54 -6.31
CA ARG A 186 11.49 24.94 -6.26
C ARG A 186 12.09 25.42 -7.57
N ARG A 187 12.64 24.51 -8.40
CA ARG A 187 13.22 24.86 -9.70
C ARG A 187 12.20 25.01 -10.82
N ALA A 188 11.02 24.43 -10.66
CA ALA A 188 10.07 24.27 -11.75
C ALA A 188 8.72 24.97 -11.53
N LEU A 189 8.40 25.31 -10.28
CA LEU A 189 7.09 25.84 -9.91
C LEU A 189 7.20 27.27 -9.35
N PRO A 190 6.10 28.04 -9.35
CA PRO A 190 6.00 29.30 -8.62
C PRO A 190 6.34 29.12 -7.13
N THR A 191 6.86 30.17 -6.51
CA THR A 191 7.34 30.12 -5.12
C THR A 191 6.27 29.64 -4.15
N ASP A 192 5.06 30.19 -4.21
CA ASP A 192 3.97 29.83 -3.30
C ASP A 192 3.60 28.34 -3.40
N ALA A 193 3.54 27.81 -4.61
CA ALA A 193 3.24 26.39 -4.86
C ALA A 193 4.39 25.48 -4.40
N SER A 194 5.64 25.88 -4.67
CA SER A 194 6.80 25.09 -4.25
C SER A 194 6.97 25.07 -2.74
N ASP A 195 6.66 26.18 -2.05
CA ASP A 195 6.70 26.26 -0.59
C ASP A 195 5.56 25.45 0.05
N LEU A 196 4.36 25.47 -0.56
CA LEU A 196 3.26 24.61 -0.14
C LEU A 196 3.68 23.14 -0.22
N LEU A 197 4.19 22.69 -1.36
CA LEU A 197 4.62 21.30 -1.56
C LEU A 197 5.81 20.93 -0.67
N ALA A 198 6.74 21.85 -0.42
CA ALA A 198 7.86 21.60 0.49
C ALA A 198 7.39 21.32 1.93
N ARG A 199 6.40 22.09 2.43
CA ARG A 199 5.78 21.83 3.74
C ARG A 199 5.10 20.47 3.80
N GLN A 200 4.45 20.02 2.72
CA GLN A 200 3.84 18.69 2.67
C GLN A 200 4.87 17.56 2.68
N LEU A 201 6.12 17.83 2.33
CA LEU A 201 7.22 16.86 2.32
C LEU A 201 8.00 16.82 3.64
N GLU A 202 7.59 17.57 4.65
CA GLU A 202 8.17 17.46 5.99
C GLU A 202 7.82 16.10 6.63
N PRO A 203 8.74 15.46 7.39
CA PRO A 203 8.54 14.10 7.92
C PRO A 203 7.25 13.94 8.73
N ASP A 204 6.86 14.97 9.47
CA ASP A 204 5.67 14.95 10.33
C ASP A 204 4.36 15.05 9.54
N THR A 205 4.39 15.57 8.30
CA THR A 205 3.19 15.73 7.45
C THR A 205 2.98 14.59 6.47
N ILE A 206 4.04 13.92 6.03
CA ILE A 206 3.95 12.81 5.06
C ILE A 206 2.93 11.74 5.49
N PRO A 207 2.90 11.28 6.76
CA PRO A 207 1.95 10.24 7.18
C PRO A 207 0.47 10.61 6.96
N ASP A 208 0.12 11.89 6.99
CA ASP A 208 -1.27 12.33 6.88
C ASP A 208 -1.84 12.18 5.47
N TRP A 209 -0.97 12.20 4.45
CA TRP A 209 -1.35 12.06 3.06
C TRP A 209 -0.72 10.82 2.37
N ASP A 210 0.02 10.00 3.08
CA ASP A 210 0.55 8.73 2.54
C ASP A 210 -0.61 7.80 2.17
N ARG A 211 -1.00 7.81 0.89
CA ARG A 211 -2.15 7.02 0.43
C ARG A 211 -1.92 5.53 0.54
N LYS A 212 -0.70 5.05 0.36
CA LYS A 212 -0.37 3.65 0.56
C LYS A 212 -0.62 3.23 2.00
N ARG A 213 -0.21 4.07 2.96
CA ARG A 213 -0.47 3.83 4.39
C ARG A 213 -1.97 3.85 4.70
N LEU A 214 -2.70 4.85 4.19
CA LEU A 214 -4.14 4.97 4.41
C LEU A 214 -4.88 3.75 3.82
N ASP A 215 -4.57 3.35 2.58
CA ASP A 215 -5.13 2.14 1.96
C ASP A 215 -4.82 0.88 2.77
N GLY A 216 -3.61 0.78 3.33
CA GLY A 216 -3.20 -0.33 4.17
C GLY A 216 -4.04 -0.44 5.44
N ILE A 217 -4.21 0.67 6.16
CA ILE A 217 -5.05 0.74 7.36
C ILE A 217 -6.49 0.37 7.04
N GLU A 218 -7.08 1.03 6.04
CA GLU A 218 -8.47 0.80 5.61
C GLU A 218 -8.72 -0.65 5.21
N ALA A 219 -7.77 -1.28 4.51
CA ALA A 219 -7.87 -2.68 4.08
C ALA A 219 -7.82 -3.64 5.27
N VAL A 220 -6.88 -3.46 6.20
CA VAL A 220 -6.79 -4.31 7.40
C VAL A 220 -8.07 -4.20 8.23
N GLU A 221 -8.56 -2.98 8.49
CA GLU A 221 -9.80 -2.76 9.23
C GLU A 221 -11.02 -3.39 8.53
N ALA A 222 -11.09 -3.31 7.20
CA ALA A 222 -12.17 -3.92 6.42
C ALA A 222 -12.16 -5.46 6.57
N GLU A 223 -10.98 -6.08 6.48
CA GLU A 223 -10.83 -7.53 6.63
C GLU A 223 -11.12 -7.99 8.06
N LEU A 224 -10.68 -7.25 9.09
CA LEU A 224 -10.99 -7.55 10.49
C LEU A 224 -12.50 -7.50 10.74
N ARG A 225 -13.19 -6.44 10.28
CA ARG A 225 -14.66 -6.32 10.42
C ARG A 225 -15.39 -7.42 9.65
N ALA A 226 -14.88 -7.81 8.48
CA ALA A 226 -15.49 -8.89 7.70
C ALA A 226 -15.36 -10.24 8.39
N LEU A 227 -14.18 -10.54 8.99
CA LEU A 227 -13.96 -11.77 9.76
C LEU A 227 -14.81 -11.82 11.03
N ALA A 228 -14.93 -10.72 11.76
CA ALA A 228 -15.74 -10.66 12.99
C ALA A 228 -17.23 -10.94 12.77
N ARG A 229 -17.74 -10.80 11.53
CA ARG A 229 -19.14 -11.12 11.18
C ARG A 229 -19.40 -12.62 11.00
N PHE A 230 -18.34 -13.43 10.87
CA PHE A 230 -18.47 -14.89 10.81
C PHE A 230 -18.31 -15.43 12.25
N PRO A 231 -19.42 -15.77 12.93
CA PRO A 231 -19.33 -16.34 14.28
C PRO A 231 -18.49 -17.61 14.20
N SER A 232 -17.54 -17.73 15.13
CA SER A 232 -16.84 -18.98 15.39
C SER A 232 -17.93 -20.00 15.75
N HIS A 233 -18.31 -20.85 14.83
CA HIS A 233 -19.16 -21.99 15.21
C HIS A 233 -18.30 -22.86 16.14
N ALA A 234 -18.64 -22.78 17.44
CA ALA A 234 -18.10 -23.63 18.50
C ALA A 234 -18.37 -25.11 18.23
#